data_af4f9dfcc1fc2c1c880dedfecb44ec6c
#
_entry.id   af4f9dfcc1fc2c1c880dedfecb44ec6c
#
_cell.length_a   1.000
_cell.length_b   1.000
_cell.length_c   1.000
_cell.angle_alpha   90.00
_cell.angle_beta   90.00
_cell.angle_gamma   90.00
#
_symmetry.space_group_name_H-M   'P 1'
#
loop_
_entity.id
_entity.type
_entity.pdbx_description
1 polymer ?
#
loop_
_entity_poly.entity_id
_entity_poly.type
_entity_poly.pdbx_seq_one_letter_code
_entity_poly.pdbx_strand_id
1 'polypeptide(L)'
;MTSPARLLSLLVLLLASLPGLAAAPPAPAGKPLTVYFFDVGQGDAALVVSPTGKTVLIDAGPPEAREPLARRLKELVKEPLDLVILTHPHLDHLGGMAHALRAVGAKRFMDPGFDHPSDAYRDLLNYVGGAVGQVMTPEPSAQSPQTLLTIGLGEGTQLTVLWPRVPQEPFLDNTRSDPNSNSIVAKLTYGKTAFLFTGDAEPDTEAALLQKRIDFSSTVLKVAHHGGRHSSTAPFLSAVKPKAAVISCGAGNDYGHPTLEALERLDASGARVFRTDVDGEVVAVSDGTAVTLRAGKGRAAPLVVAGTVKAGPVALGPILPSTQSARSARGEAPEVSTRGGSATSTARDTAETSSRTEAASGDFVSLKGSKVFHRESCRTLKRSKSERTVYPSRAAAMRERRPAEDCHP
;
A
#
# COMPACT_ATOMS: atom_id res chain seq x y z
N MET A 1 96.91 2.06 15.00
CA MET A 1 96.34 2.77 13.86
C MET A 1 95.02 2.08 13.54
N THR A 2 93.93 2.53 14.12
CA THR A 2 92.62 1.88 14.12
C THR A 2 91.59 2.75 13.39
N SER A 3 91.01 2.18 12.40
CA SER A 3 89.98 2.80 11.58
C SER A 3 88.58 2.67 12.31
N PRO A 4 87.73 3.68 12.37
CA PRO A 4 86.40 3.54 12.94
C PRO A 4 85.42 3.08 11.91
N ALA A 5 84.66 2.08 12.32
CA ALA A 5 83.53 1.54 11.60
C ALA A 5 82.38 2.52 11.57
N ARG A 6 81.82 2.76 10.38
CA ARG A 6 80.59 3.55 10.19
C ARG A 6 79.35 2.66 10.46
N LEU A 7 78.63 2.96 11.53
CA LEU A 7 77.26 2.43 11.73
C LEU A 7 76.28 3.17 10.81
N LEU A 8 75.68 2.45 9.86
CA LEU A 8 74.65 2.94 9.02
C LEU A 8 73.30 2.55 9.67
N SER A 9 72.62 3.51 10.32
CA SER A 9 71.31 3.31 10.87
C SER A 9 70.29 3.34 9.76
N LEU A 10 69.69 2.19 9.45
CA LEU A 10 68.55 2.07 8.55
C LEU A 10 67.27 2.52 9.30
N LEU A 11 66.80 3.73 9.01
CA LEU A 11 65.49 4.20 9.47
C LEU A 11 64.40 3.67 8.52
N VAL A 12 63.71 2.59 8.92
CA VAL A 12 62.56 2.08 8.21
C VAL A 12 61.34 2.96 8.54
N LEU A 13 60.97 3.84 7.61
CA LEU A 13 59.69 4.56 7.68
C LEU A 13 58.55 3.58 7.41
N LEU A 14 57.86 3.18 8.46
CA LEU A 14 56.55 2.52 8.34
C LEU A 14 55.52 3.59 7.92
N LEU A 15 55.24 3.70 6.63
CA LEU A 15 54.04 4.41 6.13
C LEU A 15 52.82 3.56 6.46
N ALA A 16 52.18 3.86 7.60
CA ALA A 16 50.87 3.35 7.88
C ALA A 16 49.89 3.95 6.86
N SER A 17 49.45 3.14 5.88
CA SER A 17 48.36 3.46 5.00
C SER A 17 47.07 3.56 5.81
N LEU A 18 46.68 4.79 6.16
CA LEU A 18 45.34 5.07 6.65
C LEU A 18 44.34 4.60 5.59
N PRO A 19 43.31 3.79 5.94
CA PRO A 19 42.26 3.48 5.02
C PRO A 19 41.60 4.81 4.60
N GLY A 20 41.75 5.16 3.33
CA GLY A 20 41.10 6.33 2.79
C GLY A 20 39.60 6.22 3.08
N LEU A 21 39.05 7.19 3.81
CA LEU A 21 37.64 7.42 3.82
C LEU A 21 37.21 7.55 2.34
N ALA A 22 36.59 6.52 1.82
CA ALA A 22 35.92 6.62 0.52
C ALA A 22 34.92 7.79 0.64
N ALA A 23 35.20 8.88 -0.05
CA ALA A 23 34.29 9.98 -0.15
C ALA A 23 32.95 9.42 -0.60
N ALA A 24 31.88 9.78 0.11
CA ALA A 24 30.52 9.45 -0.33
C ALA A 24 30.41 9.89 -1.79
N PRO A 25 29.80 9.08 -2.68
CA PRO A 25 29.61 9.48 -4.06
C PRO A 25 28.95 10.86 -4.07
N PRO A 26 29.41 11.79 -4.93
CA PRO A 26 28.83 13.13 -5.00
C PRO A 26 27.33 12.99 -5.23
N ALA A 27 26.55 13.81 -4.51
CA ALA A 27 25.13 13.92 -4.73
C ALA A 27 24.90 14.13 -6.25
N PRO A 28 23.93 13.47 -6.86
CA PRO A 28 23.69 13.61 -8.29
C PRO A 28 23.51 15.09 -8.62
N ALA A 29 24.22 15.57 -9.63
CA ALA A 29 24.22 16.97 -10.09
C ALA A 29 22.87 17.36 -10.78
N GLY A 30 21.83 16.53 -10.64
CA GLY A 30 20.51 16.66 -11.25
C GLY A 30 19.48 17.34 -10.33
N LYS A 31 18.28 17.54 -10.86
CA LYS A 31 17.13 17.95 -10.06
C LYS A 31 16.83 16.87 -9.00
N PRO A 32 16.31 17.24 -7.81
CA PRO A 32 15.98 16.25 -6.80
C PRO A 32 14.74 15.42 -7.22
N LEU A 33 14.63 14.21 -6.69
CA LEU A 33 13.37 13.47 -6.67
C LEU A 33 12.38 14.21 -5.75
N THR A 34 11.20 14.52 -6.25
CA THR A 34 10.15 15.18 -5.46
C THR A 34 8.89 14.34 -5.43
N VAL A 35 8.31 14.17 -4.26
CA VAL A 35 7.01 13.51 -4.06
C VAL A 35 6.07 14.49 -3.38
N TYR A 36 4.93 14.74 -4.02
CA TYR A 36 3.83 15.53 -3.49
C TYR A 36 2.75 14.58 -2.97
N PHE A 37 2.33 14.72 -1.73
CA PHE A 37 1.17 14.07 -1.15
C PHE A 37 0.09 15.15 -1.03
N PHE A 38 -0.92 15.08 -1.89
CA PHE A 38 -1.93 16.12 -1.99
C PHE A 38 -2.95 16.06 -0.85
N ASP A 39 -3.41 17.24 -0.40
CA ASP A 39 -4.58 17.37 0.45
C ASP A 39 -5.85 17.31 -0.43
N VAL A 40 -6.35 16.10 -0.63
CA VAL A 40 -7.54 15.82 -1.46
C VAL A 40 -8.80 15.57 -0.64
N GLY A 41 -8.75 15.84 0.68
CA GLY A 41 -9.79 15.41 1.60
C GLY A 41 -9.63 13.94 1.97
N GLN A 42 -10.76 13.21 2.15
CA GLN A 42 -10.70 11.79 2.48
C GLN A 42 -10.41 10.98 1.22
N GLY A 43 -9.16 10.55 1.05
CA GLY A 43 -8.69 9.79 -0.09
C GLY A 43 -7.20 9.96 -0.35
N ASP A 44 -6.68 9.32 -1.38
CA ASP A 44 -5.27 9.32 -1.75
C ASP A 44 -5.02 10.02 -3.09
N ALA A 45 -3.98 10.84 -3.14
CA ALA A 45 -3.36 11.29 -4.37
C ALA A 45 -1.90 11.68 -4.10
N ALA A 46 -0.97 11.14 -4.89
CA ALA A 46 0.44 11.52 -4.82
C ALA A 46 1.06 11.66 -6.20
N LEU A 47 1.94 12.66 -6.36
CA LEU A 47 2.69 12.86 -7.61
C LEU A 47 4.18 12.69 -7.33
N VAL A 48 4.80 11.81 -8.09
CA VAL A 48 6.26 11.63 -8.15
C VAL A 48 6.80 12.42 -9.33
N VAL A 49 7.83 13.23 -9.11
CA VAL A 49 8.61 13.90 -10.16
C VAL A 49 10.07 13.47 -9.99
N SER A 50 10.58 12.68 -10.92
CA SER A 50 11.96 12.16 -10.88
C SER A 50 12.98 13.24 -11.22
N PRO A 51 14.28 13.01 -10.94
CA PRO A 51 15.35 13.94 -11.32
C PRO A 51 15.40 14.25 -12.82
N THR A 52 14.99 13.30 -13.65
CA THR A 52 14.92 13.47 -15.11
C THR A 52 13.62 14.11 -15.60
N GLY A 53 12.69 14.46 -14.70
CA GLY A 53 11.40 15.04 -15.02
C GLY A 53 10.32 14.02 -15.40
N LYS A 54 10.57 12.71 -15.24
CA LYS A 54 9.54 11.66 -15.39
C LYS A 54 8.53 11.78 -14.26
N THR A 55 7.25 11.63 -14.59
CA THR A 55 6.15 11.85 -13.67
C THR A 55 5.30 10.60 -13.48
N VAL A 56 4.93 10.32 -12.21
CA VAL A 56 3.99 9.25 -11.86
C VAL A 56 2.93 9.81 -10.93
N LEU A 57 1.66 9.76 -11.34
CA LEU A 57 0.53 10.04 -10.45
C LEU A 57 0.05 8.72 -9.86
N ILE A 58 -0.09 8.66 -8.54
CA ILE A 58 -0.62 7.51 -7.80
C ILE A 58 -1.90 7.95 -7.12
N ASP A 59 -3.02 7.39 -7.56
CA ASP A 59 -4.39 7.77 -7.19
C ASP A 59 -4.73 9.24 -7.47
N ALA A 60 -6.00 9.61 -7.33
CA ALA A 60 -6.48 10.95 -7.67
C ALA A 60 -7.61 11.47 -6.76
N GLY A 61 -7.74 10.88 -5.58
CA GLY A 61 -8.68 11.30 -4.56
C GLY A 61 -10.16 11.08 -4.91
N PRO A 62 -11.04 11.56 -4.03
CA PRO A 62 -12.49 11.48 -4.21
C PRO A 62 -12.98 12.44 -5.31
N PRO A 63 -14.28 12.33 -5.71
CA PRO A 63 -14.87 13.23 -6.72
C PRO A 63 -14.75 14.72 -6.37
N GLU A 64 -14.75 15.09 -5.12
CA GLU A 64 -14.63 16.44 -4.61
C GLU A 64 -13.26 17.06 -4.89
N ALA A 65 -12.24 16.23 -5.05
CA ALA A 65 -10.87 16.64 -5.35
C ALA A 65 -10.63 16.97 -6.83
N ARG A 66 -11.56 16.72 -7.75
CA ARG A 66 -11.40 16.85 -9.21
C ARG A 66 -10.77 18.16 -9.63
N GLU A 67 -11.39 19.27 -9.29
CA GLU A 67 -10.94 20.59 -9.70
C GLU A 67 -9.65 21.06 -8.99
N PRO A 68 -9.55 20.94 -7.64
CA PRO A 68 -8.32 21.32 -6.94
C PRO A 68 -7.10 20.53 -7.42
N LEU A 69 -7.22 19.22 -7.56
CA LEU A 69 -6.13 18.35 -8.01
C LEU A 69 -5.73 18.66 -9.46
N ALA A 70 -6.70 18.78 -10.37
CA ALA A 70 -6.41 19.10 -11.77
C ALA A 70 -5.69 20.45 -11.93
N ARG A 71 -6.08 21.47 -11.16
CA ARG A 71 -5.40 22.76 -11.12
C ARG A 71 -3.97 22.61 -10.64
N ARG A 72 -3.79 21.87 -9.53
CA ARG A 72 -2.46 21.66 -8.96
C ARG A 72 -1.54 20.87 -9.88
N LEU A 73 -2.06 19.86 -10.57
CA LEU A 73 -1.32 19.10 -11.57
C LEU A 73 -0.86 19.98 -12.74
N LYS A 74 -1.70 20.90 -13.26
CA LYS A 74 -1.31 21.84 -14.33
C LYS A 74 -0.17 22.79 -13.94
N GLU A 75 -0.05 23.11 -12.65
CA GLU A 75 1.08 23.89 -12.14
C GLU A 75 2.39 23.10 -12.14
N LEU A 76 2.32 21.82 -11.78
CA LEU A 76 3.48 20.94 -11.55
C LEU A 76 3.94 20.20 -12.81
N VAL A 77 3.00 19.83 -13.69
CA VAL A 77 3.23 18.95 -14.83
C VAL A 77 3.10 19.74 -16.13
N LYS A 78 4.11 19.66 -17.00
CA LYS A 78 4.14 20.40 -18.29
C LYS A 78 3.91 19.50 -19.49
N GLU A 79 4.15 18.21 -19.34
CA GLU A 79 3.98 17.17 -20.36
C GLU A 79 2.98 16.13 -19.85
N PRO A 80 2.35 15.32 -20.72
CA PRO A 80 1.51 14.21 -20.25
C PRO A 80 2.27 13.31 -19.26
N LEU A 81 1.58 12.93 -18.18
CA LEU A 81 2.13 12.04 -17.15
C LEU A 81 2.75 10.78 -17.78
N ASP A 82 3.95 10.39 -17.36
CA ASP A 82 4.60 9.22 -17.90
C ASP A 82 3.88 7.93 -17.46
N LEU A 83 3.30 7.93 -16.27
CA LEU A 83 2.50 6.84 -15.73
C LEU A 83 1.45 7.36 -14.76
N VAL A 84 0.29 6.76 -14.79
CA VAL A 84 -0.74 6.91 -13.75
C VAL A 84 -1.01 5.53 -13.16
N ILE A 85 -1.07 5.44 -11.85
CA ILE A 85 -1.37 4.22 -11.11
C ILE A 85 -2.67 4.45 -10.33
N LEU A 86 -3.65 3.59 -10.55
CA LEU A 86 -4.78 3.42 -9.66
C LEU A 86 -4.46 2.25 -8.73
N THR A 87 -4.37 2.50 -7.42
CA THR A 87 -4.00 1.44 -6.48
C THR A 87 -5.11 0.40 -6.35
N HIS A 88 -6.36 0.83 -6.30
CA HIS A 88 -7.54 -0.04 -6.24
C HIS A 88 -8.83 0.73 -6.61
N PRO A 89 -9.95 0.04 -6.93
CA PRO A 89 -11.11 0.65 -7.55
C PRO A 89 -12.10 1.34 -6.58
N HIS A 90 -11.66 1.91 -5.46
CA HIS A 90 -12.52 2.70 -4.57
C HIS A 90 -12.58 4.17 -4.97
N LEU A 91 -13.70 4.80 -4.67
CA LEU A 91 -14.04 6.14 -5.17
C LEU A 91 -13.11 7.25 -4.62
N ASP A 92 -12.62 7.08 -3.41
CA ASP A 92 -11.67 7.97 -2.76
C ASP A 92 -10.21 7.86 -3.30
N HIS A 93 -10.00 6.97 -4.30
CA HIS A 93 -8.77 6.82 -5.07
C HIS A 93 -8.98 7.14 -6.56
N LEU A 94 -10.10 6.73 -7.13
CA LEU A 94 -10.37 6.92 -8.57
C LEU A 94 -11.23 8.14 -8.90
N GLY A 95 -11.90 8.74 -7.91
CA GLY A 95 -12.94 9.74 -8.14
C GLY A 95 -12.52 10.97 -8.92
N GLY A 96 -11.26 11.41 -8.73
CA GLY A 96 -10.64 12.49 -9.48
C GLY A 96 -9.92 12.08 -10.76
N MET A 97 -9.70 10.76 -10.99
CA MET A 97 -8.76 10.25 -11.99
C MET A 97 -9.08 10.66 -13.42
N ALA A 98 -10.29 10.45 -13.90
CA ALA A 98 -10.67 10.82 -15.26
C ALA A 98 -10.55 12.33 -15.49
N HIS A 99 -10.81 13.15 -14.46
CA HIS A 99 -10.67 14.59 -14.54
C HIS A 99 -9.20 15.02 -14.60
N ALA A 100 -8.35 14.42 -13.78
CA ALA A 100 -6.91 14.64 -13.81
C ALA A 100 -6.31 14.28 -15.18
N LEU A 101 -6.70 13.12 -15.74
CA LEU A 101 -6.25 12.67 -17.05
C LEU A 101 -6.70 13.60 -18.19
N ARG A 102 -7.92 14.17 -18.13
CA ARG A 102 -8.35 15.19 -19.09
C ARG A 102 -7.56 16.48 -18.97
N ALA A 103 -7.11 16.81 -17.77
CA ALA A 103 -6.42 18.08 -17.49
C ALA A 103 -4.96 18.09 -17.96
N VAL A 104 -4.24 16.98 -17.81
CA VAL A 104 -2.78 16.90 -18.09
C VAL A 104 -2.38 15.74 -19.00
N GLY A 105 -3.28 14.79 -19.32
CA GLY A 105 -2.98 13.62 -20.13
C GLY A 105 -2.09 12.60 -19.43
N ALA A 106 -1.99 11.40 -20.00
CA ALA A 106 -1.05 10.37 -19.58
C ALA A 106 -0.61 9.48 -20.75
N LYS A 107 0.62 8.97 -20.67
CA LYS A 107 1.17 8.04 -21.65
C LYS A 107 0.80 6.59 -21.30
N ARG A 108 0.79 6.26 -20.00
CA ARG A 108 0.52 4.91 -19.49
C ARG A 108 -0.40 4.99 -18.27
N PHE A 109 -1.26 3.99 -18.16
CA PHE A 109 -2.13 3.78 -17.01
C PHE A 109 -1.94 2.36 -16.49
N MET A 110 -1.85 2.20 -15.17
CA MET A 110 -1.76 0.92 -14.50
C MET A 110 -2.83 0.82 -13.44
N ASP A 111 -3.51 -0.30 -13.40
CA ASP A 111 -4.38 -0.69 -12.29
C ASP A 111 -4.07 -2.13 -11.86
N PRO A 112 -4.60 -2.62 -10.73
CA PRO A 112 -4.30 -3.97 -10.28
C PRO A 112 -4.87 -5.07 -11.21
N GLY A 113 -5.83 -4.76 -12.09
CA GLY A 113 -6.58 -5.74 -12.87
C GLY A 113 -7.61 -6.50 -12.03
N PHE A 114 -7.99 -5.97 -10.88
CA PHE A 114 -8.98 -6.57 -9.99
C PHE A 114 -10.40 -6.28 -10.51
N ASP A 115 -11.18 -7.35 -10.75
CA ASP A 115 -12.57 -7.18 -11.19
C ASP A 115 -13.45 -6.58 -10.09
N HIS A 116 -14.04 -5.43 -10.37
CA HIS A 116 -14.85 -4.69 -9.41
C HIS A 116 -16.13 -4.15 -10.07
N PRO A 117 -17.30 -4.34 -9.44
CA PRO A 117 -18.60 -4.04 -10.07
C PRO A 117 -18.96 -2.54 -10.09
N SER A 118 -18.09 -1.65 -9.63
CA SER A 118 -18.36 -0.21 -9.58
C SER A 118 -18.53 0.36 -10.99
N ASP A 119 -19.62 1.11 -11.21
CA ASP A 119 -19.86 1.83 -12.44
C ASP A 119 -18.77 2.88 -12.69
N ALA A 120 -18.32 3.58 -11.63
CA ALA A 120 -17.26 4.58 -11.72
C ALA A 120 -15.92 3.99 -12.18
N TYR A 121 -15.58 2.79 -11.73
CA TYR A 121 -14.38 2.09 -12.18
C TYR A 121 -14.51 1.64 -13.65
N ARG A 122 -15.63 1.06 -14.02
CA ARG A 122 -15.89 0.69 -15.42
C ARG A 122 -15.83 1.89 -16.36
N ASP A 123 -16.43 3.03 -15.96
CA ASP A 123 -16.41 4.25 -16.75
C ASP A 123 -14.99 4.81 -16.87
N LEU A 124 -14.18 4.74 -15.81
CA LEU A 124 -12.76 5.09 -15.85
C LEU A 124 -12.00 4.20 -16.83
N LEU A 125 -12.15 2.87 -16.77
CA LEU A 125 -11.47 1.94 -17.67
C LEU A 125 -11.85 2.16 -19.14
N ASN A 126 -13.13 2.41 -19.41
CA ASN A 126 -13.59 2.77 -20.76
C ASN A 126 -12.94 4.07 -21.25
N TYR A 127 -12.82 5.08 -20.37
CA TYR A 127 -12.18 6.33 -20.72
C TYR A 127 -10.68 6.14 -20.99
N VAL A 128 -9.94 5.47 -20.12
CA VAL A 128 -8.49 5.29 -20.27
C VAL A 128 -8.15 4.42 -21.48
N GLY A 129 -8.98 3.44 -21.83
CA GLY A 129 -8.81 2.62 -23.02
C GLY A 129 -8.78 3.39 -24.33
N GLY A 130 -9.45 4.58 -24.38
CA GLY A 130 -9.45 5.46 -25.53
C GLY A 130 -8.53 6.70 -25.43
N ALA A 131 -8.10 7.05 -24.21
CA ALA A 131 -7.42 8.33 -23.93
C ALA A 131 -5.93 8.16 -23.57
N VAL A 132 -5.47 6.97 -23.25
CA VAL A 132 -4.11 6.70 -22.79
C VAL A 132 -3.40 5.76 -23.76
N GLY A 133 -2.11 5.98 -24.01
CA GLY A 133 -1.35 5.22 -24.99
C GLY A 133 -1.16 3.73 -24.64
N GLN A 134 -1.10 3.40 -23.34
CA GLN A 134 -0.96 2.02 -22.86
C GLN A 134 -1.70 1.83 -21.54
N VAL A 135 -2.55 0.83 -21.46
CA VAL A 135 -3.17 0.32 -20.22
C VAL A 135 -2.47 -0.97 -19.86
N MET A 136 -2.13 -1.14 -18.58
CA MET A 136 -1.33 -2.27 -18.10
C MET A 136 -1.73 -2.67 -16.68
N THR A 137 -1.46 -3.92 -16.34
CA THR A 137 -1.53 -4.48 -14.98
C THR A 137 -0.11 -4.74 -14.44
N PRO A 138 0.08 -5.01 -13.15
CA PRO A 138 1.40 -5.24 -12.55
C PRO A 138 1.96 -6.64 -12.86
N GLU A 139 1.92 -7.03 -14.11
CA GLU A 139 2.46 -8.31 -14.57
C GLU A 139 3.99 -8.29 -14.66
N PRO A 140 4.67 -9.32 -14.15
CA PRO A 140 6.10 -9.47 -14.38
C PRO A 140 6.38 -9.72 -15.88
N SER A 141 7.60 -9.42 -16.30
CA SER A 141 8.05 -9.72 -17.69
C SER A 141 7.91 -11.21 -18.01
N ALA A 142 7.38 -11.53 -19.18
CA ALA A 142 7.31 -12.92 -19.67
C ALA A 142 8.69 -13.60 -19.74
N GLN A 143 9.75 -12.83 -20.01
CA GLN A 143 11.13 -13.31 -20.04
C GLN A 143 11.71 -13.53 -18.63
N SER A 144 11.13 -12.93 -17.61
CA SER A 144 11.60 -13.00 -16.23
C SER A 144 10.41 -13.05 -15.24
N PRO A 145 9.61 -14.12 -15.27
CA PRO A 145 8.36 -14.20 -14.51
C PRO A 145 8.58 -14.21 -12.99
N GLN A 146 9.80 -14.49 -12.54
CA GLN A 146 10.19 -14.49 -11.12
C GLN A 146 10.66 -13.12 -10.62
N THR A 147 10.64 -12.08 -11.46
CA THR A 147 11.04 -10.74 -11.07
C THR A 147 9.84 -9.87 -10.73
N LEU A 148 10.07 -8.80 -9.96
CA LEU A 148 9.07 -7.76 -9.73
C LEU A 148 9.04 -6.81 -10.93
N LEU A 149 7.85 -6.31 -11.28
CA LEU A 149 7.72 -5.25 -12.26
C LEU A 149 8.43 -3.99 -11.77
N THR A 150 9.47 -3.57 -12.48
CA THR A 150 10.24 -2.37 -12.14
C THR A 150 10.23 -1.39 -13.30
N ILE A 151 9.89 -0.15 -13.02
CA ILE A 151 9.79 0.94 -13.99
C ILE A 151 10.90 1.94 -13.70
N GLY A 152 11.81 2.11 -14.64
CA GLY A 152 12.89 3.11 -14.57
C GLY A 152 12.35 4.51 -14.81
N LEU A 153 12.69 5.44 -13.90
CA LEU A 153 12.34 6.85 -13.98
C LEU A 153 13.56 7.76 -14.26
N GLY A 154 14.68 7.14 -14.66
CA GLY A 154 15.95 7.85 -14.97
C GLY A 154 16.82 8.11 -13.74
N GLU A 155 18.13 8.33 -13.97
CA GLU A 155 19.14 8.64 -12.95
C GLU A 155 19.10 7.74 -11.71
N GLY A 156 18.93 6.42 -11.93
CA GLY A 156 18.88 5.46 -10.82
C GLY A 156 17.57 5.47 -10.01
N THR A 157 16.59 6.30 -10.41
CA THR A 157 15.26 6.30 -9.80
C THR A 157 14.43 5.16 -10.38
N GLN A 158 13.85 4.33 -9.53
CA GLN A 158 13.08 3.16 -9.92
C GLN A 158 11.81 3.04 -9.09
N LEU A 159 10.71 2.67 -9.75
CA LEU A 159 9.45 2.31 -9.10
C LEU A 159 9.23 0.82 -9.31
N THR A 160 9.19 0.06 -8.23
CA THR A 160 8.99 -1.40 -8.25
C THR A 160 7.64 -1.74 -7.63
N VAL A 161 6.79 -2.47 -8.37
CA VAL A 161 5.52 -2.97 -7.86
C VAL A 161 5.79 -4.25 -7.05
N LEU A 162 5.38 -4.24 -5.79
CA LEU A 162 5.59 -5.34 -4.85
C LEU A 162 4.36 -6.25 -4.76
N TRP A 163 3.17 -5.69 -4.98
CA TRP A 163 1.86 -6.34 -4.91
C TRP A 163 0.83 -5.60 -5.78
N PRO A 164 -0.16 -6.29 -6.36
CA PRO A 164 -0.20 -7.73 -6.61
C PRO A 164 0.77 -8.13 -7.74
N ARG A 165 1.01 -9.42 -7.93
CA ARG A 165 1.81 -9.97 -9.04
C ARG A 165 0.94 -10.87 -9.91
N VAL A 166 0.02 -10.29 -10.64
CA VAL A 166 -0.85 -11.03 -11.57
C VAL A 166 -0.10 -11.33 -12.87
N PRO A 167 -0.27 -12.51 -13.48
CA PRO A 167 -1.06 -13.65 -13.01
C PRO A 167 -0.28 -14.62 -12.11
N GLN A 168 0.95 -14.29 -11.69
CA GLN A 168 1.85 -15.19 -10.95
C GLN A 168 1.33 -15.54 -9.55
N GLU A 169 0.57 -14.63 -8.97
CA GLU A 169 -0.05 -14.80 -7.65
C GLU A 169 -1.52 -14.43 -7.78
N PRO A 170 -2.43 -15.30 -7.33
CA PRO A 170 -3.85 -14.98 -7.35
C PRO A 170 -4.13 -13.79 -6.46
N PHE A 171 -5.18 -13.05 -6.79
CA PHE A 171 -5.73 -12.04 -5.89
C PHE A 171 -6.14 -12.66 -4.56
N LEU A 172 -6.00 -11.88 -3.49
CA LEU A 172 -6.57 -12.24 -2.20
C LEU A 172 -8.09 -12.13 -2.29
N ASP A 173 -8.78 -13.11 -1.73
CA ASP A 173 -10.23 -13.19 -1.67
C ASP A 173 -10.69 -13.52 -0.24
N ASN A 174 -11.98 -13.30 0.02
CA ASN A 174 -12.58 -13.51 1.33
C ASN A 174 -11.88 -12.76 2.48
N THR A 175 -11.27 -11.62 2.14
CA THR A 175 -10.64 -10.72 3.09
C THR A 175 -11.68 -9.75 3.67
N ARG A 176 -11.26 -8.82 4.51
CA ARG A 176 -12.11 -7.74 5.02
C ARG A 176 -12.64 -6.85 3.89
N SER A 177 -11.79 -6.52 2.94
CA SER A 177 -12.09 -5.80 1.71
C SER A 177 -11.16 -6.32 0.61
N ASP A 178 -11.69 -7.13 -0.29
CA ASP A 178 -10.90 -7.71 -1.37
C ASP A 178 -10.27 -6.64 -2.28
N PRO A 179 -10.96 -5.53 -2.64
CA PRO A 179 -10.33 -4.45 -3.39
C PRO A 179 -9.14 -3.83 -2.64
N ASN A 180 -9.28 -3.52 -1.35
CA ASN A 180 -8.20 -2.96 -0.54
C ASN A 180 -7.02 -3.93 -0.42
N SER A 181 -7.31 -5.21 -0.15
CA SER A 181 -6.29 -6.25 -0.02
C SER A 181 -5.51 -6.48 -1.32
N ASN A 182 -6.06 -6.07 -2.46
CA ASN A 182 -5.41 -6.14 -3.76
C ASN A 182 -4.95 -4.77 -4.26
N SER A 183 -4.82 -3.77 -3.39
CA SER A 183 -4.19 -2.49 -3.70
C SER A 183 -2.78 -2.66 -4.24
N ILE A 184 -2.41 -1.91 -5.27
CA ILE A 184 -1.01 -1.84 -5.71
C ILE A 184 -0.15 -1.29 -4.58
N VAL A 185 0.83 -2.09 -4.14
CA VAL A 185 1.90 -1.65 -3.25
C VAL A 185 3.16 -1.47 -4.06
N ALA A 186 3.73 -0.25 -4.04
CA ALA A 186 4.89 0.09 -4.84
C ALA A 186 5.98 0.78 -4.02
N LYS A 187 7.24 0.43 -4.29
CA LYS A 187 8.43 1.03 -3.68
C LYS A 187 9.17 1.87 -4.71
N LEU A 188 9.31 3.16 -4.43
CA LEU A 188 10.13 4.10 -5.20
C LEU A 188 11.50 4.21 -4.53
N THR A 189 12.57 3.97 -5.28
CA THR A 189 13.95 4.05 -4.78
C THR A 189 14.74 5.12 -5.53
N TYR A 190 15.56 5.88 -4.79
CA TYR A 190 16.52 6.83 -5.33
C TYR A 190 17.74 6.94 -4.39
N GLY A 191 18.90 6.47 -4.86
CA GLY A 191 20.10 6.40 -4.04
C GLY A 191 19.89 5.57 -2.76
N LYS A 192 20.06 6.17 -1.59
CA LYS A 192 19.84 5.57 -0.27
C LYS A 192 18.45 5.85 0.30
N THR A 193 17.59 6.52 -0.44
CA THR A 193 16.21 6.84 -0.02
C THR A 193 15.19 5.98 -0.70
N ALA A 194 14.08 5.71 -0.03
CA ALA A 194 12.94 5.05 -0.62
C ALA A 194 11.62 5.57 -0.04
N PHE A 195 10.59 5.47 -0.87
CA PHE A 195 9.20 5.75 -0.52
C PHE A 195 8.38 4.46 -0.76
N LEU A 196 7.56 4.09 0.21
CA LEU A 196 6.63 2.97 0.06
C LEU A 196 5.20 3.51 -0.02
N PHE A 197 4.54 3.25 -1.14
CA PHE A 197 3.12 3.54 -1.36
C PHE A 197 2.34 2.25 -1.17
N THR A 198 1.33 2.27 -0.33
CA THR A 198 0.63 1.07 0.11
C THR A 198 -0.83 1.02 -0.32
N GLY A 199 -1.35 2.11 -0.94
CA GLY A 199 -2.79 2.24 -1.17
C GLY A 199 -3.54 1.97 0.13
N ASP A 200 -4.57 1.14 0.05
CA ASP A 200 -5.36 0.71 1.20
C ASP A 200 -5.07 -0.73 1.64
N ALA A 201 -3.82 -1.18 1.44
CA ALA A 201 -3.39 -2.52 1.82
C ALA A 201 -3.90 -2.91 3.22
N GLU A 202 -4.49 -4.10 3.31
CA GLU A 202 -5.04 -4.68 4.53
C GLU A 202 -4.02 -5.63 5.20
N PRO A 203 -4.26 -6.11 6.43
CA PRO A 203 -3.38 -7.06 7.11
C PRO A 203 -3.03 -8.30 6.29
N ASP A 204 -3.97 -8.79 5.48
CA ASP A 204 -3.75 -9.95 4.61
C ASP A 204 -2.69 -9.67 3.54
N THR A 205 -2.73 -8.48 2.94
CA THR A 205 -1.69 -7.99 2.00
C THR A 205 -0.34 -7.88 2.68
N GLU A 206 -0.29 -7.26 3.86
CA GLU A 206 0.94 -7.09 4.63
C GLU A 206 1.55 -8.43 5.00
N ALA A 207 0.72 -9.40 5.42
CA ALA A 207 1.16 -10.76 5.72
C ALA A 207 1.71 -11.49 4.48
N ALA A 208 1.02 -11.37 3.34
CA ALA A 208 1.48 -11.94 2.06
C ALA A 208 2.82 -11.34 1.62
N LEU A 209 2.98 -10.03 1.76
CA LEU A 209 4.23 -9.33 1.46
C LEU A 209 5.37 -9.79 2.37
N LEU A 210 5.16 -9.88 3.68
CA LEU A 210 6.17 -10.31 4.65
C LEU A 210 6.69 -11.73 4.38
N GLN A 211 5.87 -12.61 3.81
CA GLN A 211 6.28 -13.96 3.41
C GLN A 211 7.25 -13.97 2.22
N LYS A 212 7.26 -12.92 1.38
CA LYS A 212 8.07 -12.87 0.15
C LYS A 212 9.55 -12.57 0.38
N ARG A 213 9.99 -12.26 1.60
CA ARG A 213 11.38 -11.86 1.93
C ARG A 213 11.91 -10.73 1.06
N ILE A 214 11.05 -9.76 0.77
CA ILE A 214 11.41 -8.54 0.05
C ILE A 214 11.98 -7.53 1.05
N ASP A 215 12.93 -6.71 0.63
CA ASP A 215 13.37 -5.56 1.41
C ASP A 215 12.34 -4.43 1.30
N PHE A 216 11.51 -4.29 2.34
CA PHE A 216 10.51 -3.23 2.47
C PHE A 216 11.06 -1.94 3.06
N SER A 217 12.31 -1.93 3.56
CA SER A 217 12.86 -0.76 4.24
C SER A 217 12.66 0.50 3.39
N SER A 218 12.08 1.53 3.99
CA SER A 218 11.72 2.76 3.27
C SER A 218 11.88 3.97 4.19
N THR A 219 12.42 5.04 3.64
CA THR A 219 12.64 6.29 4.37
C THR A 219 11.31 6.97 4.71
N VAL A 220 10.38 6.95 3.76
CA VAL A 220 9.03 7.52 3.88
C VAL A 220 7.99 6.44 3.57
N LEU A 221 7.00 6.33 4.44
CA LEU A 221 5.82 5.47 4.24
C LEU A 221 4.61 6.35 3.94
N LYS A 222 3.91 6.12 2.81
CA LYS A 222 2.52 6.51 2.65
C LYS A 222 1.69 5.46 3.39
N VAL A 223 1.07 5.87 4.48
CA VAL A 223 0.34 4.98 5.39
C VAL A 223 -0.88 4.37 4.70
N ALA A 224 -1.09 3.09 4.87
CA ALA A 224 -2.19 2.37 4.26
C ALA A 224 -3.55 2.80 4.84
N HIS A 225 -4.56 2.79 3.97
CA HIS A 225 -5.97 2.94 4.31
C HIS A 225 -6.23 4.16 5.21
N HIS A 226 -5.60 5.30 4.86
CA HIS A 226 -5.75 6.59 5.54
C HIS A 226 -5.49 6.56 7.06
N GLY A 227 -4.69 5.59 7.53
CA GLY A 227 -4.49 5.33 8.96
C GLY A 227 -5.66 4.56 9.59
N GLY A 228 -6.29 3.67 8.84
CA GLY A 228 -7.33 2.77 9.32
C GLY A 228 -6.84 1.84 10.44
N ARG A 229 -7.76 1.40 11.29
CA ARG A 229 -7.48 0.63 12.52
C ARG A 229 -6.62 -0.60 12.30
N HIS A 230 -6.81 -1.30 11.20
CA HIS A 230 -6.26 -2.64 10.99
C HIS A 230 -4.97 -2.65 10.17
N SER A 231 -4.81 -1.70 9.25
CA SER A 231 -3.67 -1.59 8.34
C SER A 231 -2.43 -1.01 9.02
N SER A 232 -1.28 -1.10 8.38
CA SER A 232 0.02 -0.70 8.94
C SER A 232 0.31 -1.43 10.25
N THR A 233 0.26 -2.76 10.21
CA THR A 233 0.48 -3.63 11.38
C THR A 233 1.90 -3.48 11.94
N ALA A 234 2.08 -3.76 13.23
CA ALA A 234 3.38 -3.66 13.87
C ALA A 234 4.48 -4.53 13.21
N PRO A 235 4.22 -5.78 12.78
CA PRO A 235 5.19 -6.56 12.01
C PRO A 235 5.58 -5.89 10.68
N PHE A 236 4.60 -5.33 9.96
CA PHE A 236 4.84 -4.62 8.70
C PHE A 236 5.69 -3.35 8.93
N LEU A 237 5.31 -2.52 9.89
CA LEU A 237 6.08 -1.32 10.26
C LEU A 237 7.51 -1.66 10.71
N SER A 238 7.69 -2.78 11.44
CA SER A 238 9.02 -3.27 11.82
C SER A 238 9.89 -3.68 10.62
N ALA A 239 9.29 -4.15 9.53
CA ALA A 239 9.98 -4.46 8.28
C ALA A 239 10.27 -3.20 7.45
N VAL A 240 9.31 -2.26 7.38
CA VAL A 240 9.44 -1.00 6.63
C VAL A 240 10.44 -0.05 7.29
N LYS A 241 10.45 0.05 8.61
CA LYS A 241 11.32 0.94 9.41
C LYS A 241 11.27 2.41 8.96
N PRO A 242 10.09 2.99 8.79
CA PRO A 242 9.95 4.34 8.25
C PRO A 242 10.57 5.36 9.21
N LYS A 243 11.19 6.41 8.65
CA LYS A 243 11.62 7.59 9.40
C LYS A 243 10.56 8.67 9.41
N ALA A 244 9.77 8.73 8.35
CA ALA A 244 8.60 9.57 8.26
C ALA A 244 7.43 8.77 7.68
N ALA A 245 6.22 9.10 8.09
CA ALA A 245 4.98 8.51 7.62
C ALA A 245 4.02 9.62 7.20
N VAL A 246 3.39 9.49 6.04
CA VAL A 246 2.39 10.44 5.54
C VAL A 246 1.03 9.75 5.52
N ILE A 247 0.07 10.31 6.21
CA ILE A 247 -1.34 9.89 6.22
C ILE A 247 -2.12 10.87 5.35
N SER A 248 -2.70 10.40 4.24
CA SER A 248 -3.68 11.15 3.48
C SER A 248 -5.06 10.89 4.08
N CYS A 249 -5.70 11.89 4.61
CA CYS A 249 -7.04 11.80 5.20
C CYS A 249 -7.72 13.17 5.21
N GLY A 250 -9.04 13.18 5.28
CA GLY A 250 -9.84 14.40 5.33
C GLY A 250 -10.13 14.84 6.75
N ALA A 251 -10.12 16.15 7.00
CA ALA A 251 -10.53 16.71 8.28
C ALA A 251 -12.00 16.37 8.58
N GLY A 252 -12.26 15.84 9.76
CA GLY A 252 -13.61 15.50 10.21
C GLY A 252 -14.28 14.39 9.38
N ASN A 253 -13.50 13.49 8.77
CA ASN A 253 -14.02 12.39 7.97
C ASN A 253 -14.91 11.44 8.78
N ASP A 254 -15.90 10.85 8.12
CA ASP A 254 -16.88 9.96 8.75
C ASP A 254 -16.32 8.59 9.17
N TYR A 255 -15.09 8.24 8.75
CA TYR A 255 -14.43 6.96 9.04
C TYR A 255 -13.69 6.96 10.37
N GLY A 256 -13.44 8.16 10.93
CA GLY A 256 -12.60 8.33 12.12
C GLY A 256 -11.12 8.08 11.84
N HIS A 257 -10.68 8.28 10.60
CA HIS A 257 -9.29 8.16 10.19
C HIS A 257 -8.51 9.48 10.38
N PRO A 258 -7.24 9.40 10.82
CA PRO A 258 -6.56 8.21 11.29
C PRO A 258 -7.07 7.78 12.65
N THR A 259 -7.14 6.47 12.88
CA THR A 259 -7.56 5.91 14.18
C THR A 259 -6.44 6.01 15.21
N LEU A 260 -6.81 6.01 16.50
CA LEU A 260 -5.84 6.06 17.59
C LEU A 260 -4.86 4.88 17.50
N GLU A 261 -5.37 3.69 17.23
CA GLU A 261 -4.55 2.46 17.14
C GLU A 261 -3.52 2.53 16.00
N ALA A 262 -3.85 3.17 14.88
CA ALA A 262 -2.89 3.39 13.80
C ALA A 262 -1.81 4.40 14.20
N LEU A 263 -2.20 5.49 14.86
CA LEU A 263 -1.26 6.51 15.35
C LEU A 263 -0.32 5.93 16.41
N GLU A 264 -0.82 5.12 17.34
CA GLU A 264 -0.01 4.43 18.35
C GLU A 264 1.02 3.48 17.73
N ARG A 265 0.65 2.70 16.70
CA ARG A 265 1.59 1.84 15.98
C ARG A 265 2.66 2.62 15.23
N LEU A 266 2.29 3.74 14.60
CA LEU A 266 3.24 4.62 13.92
C LEU A 266 4.21 5.29 14.90
N ASP A 267 3.72 5.77 16.03
CA ASP A 267 4.55 6.33 17.11
C ASP A 267 5.53 5.29 17.65
N ALA A 268 5.04 4.09 17.97
CA ALA A 268 5.88 2.98 18.41
C ALA A 268 6.95 2.56 17.38
N SER A 269 6.72 2.79 16.08
CA SER A 269 7.72 2.56 15.03
C SER A 269 8.82 3.63 14.99
N GLY A 270 8.65 4.74 15.71
CA GLY A 270 9.55 5.90 15.72
C GLY A 270 9.44 6.78 14.46
N ALA A 271 8.42 6.62 13.65
CA ALA A 271 8.20 7.44 12.47
C ALA A 271 7.61 8.80 12.82
N ARG A 272 8.15 9.89 12.27
CA ARG A 272 7.51 11.20 12.34
C ARG A 272 6.30 11.23 11.41
N VAL A 273 5.12 11.46 11.97
CA VAL A 273 3.86 11.45 11.21
C VAL A 273 3.53 12.83 10.68
N PHE A 274 3.14 12.91 9.40
CA PHE A 274 2.49 14.02 8.72
C PHE A 274 1.07 13.59 8.35
N ARG A 275 0.11 14.52 8.40
CA ARG A 275 -1.29 14.28 8.08
C ARG A 275 -1.82 15.37 7.16
N THR A 276 -2.42 15.01 6.02
CA THR A 276 -2.90 16.02 5.06
C THR A 276 -4.04 16.88 5.61
N ASP A 277 -4.88 16.36 6.48
CA ASP A 277 -5.95 17.12 7.14
C ASP A 277 -5.43 18.23 8.07
N VAL A 278 -4.24 18.05 8.64
CA VAL A 278 -3.58 19.02 9.55
C VAL A 278 -2.51 19.82 8.83
N ASP A 279 -1.64 19.12 8.10
CA ASP A 279 -0.42 19.68 7.50
C ASP A 279 -0.65 20.22 6.06
N GLY A 280 -1.83 19.95 5.46
CA GLY A 280 -2.10 20.24 4.06
C GLY A 280 -1.29 19.37 3.11
N GLU A 281 -1.01 19.85 1.91
CA GLU A 281 -0.10 19.17 0.98
C GLU A 281 1.27 18.96 1.63
N VAL A 282 1.76 17.72 1.65
CA VAL A 282 3.10 17.39 2.15
C VAL A 282 4.03 17.18 0.96
N VAL A 283 5.16 17.90 0.96
CA VAL A 283 6.16 17.78 -0.11
C VAL A 283 7.43 17.15 0.46
N ALA A 284 7.84 16.04 -0.12
CA ALA A 284 9.06 15.32 0.22
C ALA A 284 10.08 15.41 -0.92
N VAL A 285 11.27 15.94 -0.64
CA VAL A 285 12.34 16.15 -1.61
C VAL A 285 13.54 15.30 -1.22
N SER A 286 13.98 14.43 -2.14
CA SER A 286 15.17 13.58 -1.93
C SER A 286 16.31 13.99 -2.85
N ASP A 287 17.50 14.08 -2.28
CA ASP A 287 18.78 14.21 -2.99
C ASP A 287 19.47 12.85 -3.23
N GLY A 288 18.80 11.73 -2.91
CA GLY A 288 19.34 10.37 -2.97
C GLY A 288 20.09 9.94 -1.71
N THR A 289 20.37 10.84 -0.78
CA THR A 289 21.03 10.54 0.52
C THR A 289 20.09 10.81 1.69
N ALA A 290 19.27 11.81 1.60
CA ALA A 290 18.30 12.23 2.61
C ALA A 290 16.99 12.66 1.95
N VAL A 291 15.92 12.69 2.75
CA VAL A 291 14.62 13.23 2.37
C VAL A 291 14.30 14.41 3.28
N THR A 292 13.92 15.53 2.67
CA THR A 292 13.40 16.71 3.37
C THR A 292 11.88 16.77 3.17
N LEU A 293 11.11 16.68 4.25
CA LEU A 293 9.65 16.81 4.23
C LEU A 293 9.22 18.19 4.73
N ARG A 294 8.22 18.77 4.04
CA ARG A 294 7.63 20.07 4.39
C ARG A 294 6.11 19.95 4.38
N ALA A 295 5.47 20.48 5.41
CA ALA A 295 4.03 20.67 5.47
C ALA A 295 3.61 21.92 4.67
N GLY A 296 2.51 21.84 3.95
CA GLY A 296 1.94 22.98 3.20
C GLY A 296 1.21 23.98 4.11
N LYS A 297 0.75 23.54 5.27
CA LYS A 297 0.12 24.37 6.31
C LYS A 297 1.02 24.46 7.53
N GLY A 298 0.89 25.57 8.25
CA GLY A 298 1.67 25.78 9.48
C GLY A 298 3.06 26.38 9.24
N ARG A 299 3.82 26.55 10.34
CA ARG A 299 5.18 27.12 10.34
C ARG A 299 6.23 26.13 10.86
N ALA A 300 5.91 24.82 10.86
CA ALA A 300 6.87 23.83 11.31
C ALA A 300 8.11 23.83 10.42
N ALA A 301 9.28 23.70 11.04
CA ALA A 301 10.53 23.54 10.29
C ALA A 301 10.51 22.26 9.47
N PRO A 302 11.14 22.24 8.29
CA PRO A 302 11.27 21.03 7.50
C PRO A 302 11.93 19.90 8.30
N LEU A 303 11.39 18.68 8.15
CA LEU A 303 12.01 17.48 8.71
C LEU A 303 13.02 16.92 7.70
N VAL A 304 14.27 16.72 8.12
CA VAL A 304 15.29 16.05 7.31
C VAL A 304 15.57 14.66 7.89
N VAL A 305 15.43 13.63 7.08
CA VAL A 305 15.70 12.25 7.48
C VAL A 305 16.69 11.60 6.52
N ALA A 306 17.73 10.96 7.08
CA ALA A 306 18.71 10.24 6.29
C ALA A 306 18.11 8.98 5.66
N GLY A 307 18.48 8.73 4.42
CA GLY A 307 18.20 7.48 3.73
C GLY A 307 19.09 6.36 4.26
N THR A 308 18.51 5.21 4.51
CA THR A 308 19.19 4.02 5.05
C THR A 308 18.95 2.77 4.23
N VAL A 309 18.24 2.90 3.10
CA VAL A 309 17.93 1.75 2.25
C VAL A 309 19.15 1.35 1.41
N LYS A 310 19.19 0.08 1.04
CA LYS A 310 20.20 -0.42 0.11
C LYS A 310 19.85 0.08 -1.29
N ALA A 311 20.82 0.74 -1.93
CA ALA A 311 20.65 1.18 -3.32
C ALA A 311 20.53 -0.01 -4.27
N GLY A 312 19.68 0.14 -5.30
CA GLY A 312 19.49 -0.85 -6.34
C GLY A 312 18.06 -1.38 -6.44
N PRO A 313 17.80 -2.27 -7.41
CA PRO A 313 16.48 -2.84 -7.62
C PRO A 313 16.04 -3.70 -6.43
N VAL A 314 14.74 -3.67 -6.15
CA VAL A 314 14.12 -4.58 -5.19
C VAL A 314 14.05 -5.96 -5.82
N ALA A 315 14.63 -6.95 -5.17
CA ALA A 315 14.61 -8.33 -5.64
C ALA A 315 13.69 -9.19 -4.76
N LEU A 316 13.04 -10.19 -5.36
CA LEU A 316 12.38 -11.24 -4.60
C LEU A 316 13.45 -12.10 -3.93
N GLY A 317 13.27 -12.37 -2.64
CA GLY A 317 14.04 -13.39 -1.95
C GLY A 317 13.68 -14.80 -2.45
N PRO A 318 14.46 -15.82 -2.10
CA PRO A 318 14.14 -17.20 -2.45
C PRO A 318 12.77 -17.59 -1.86
N ILE A 319 11.91 -18.16 -2.70
CA ILE A 319 10.60 -18.67 -2.27
C ILE A 319 10.84 -19.84 -1.33
N LEU A 320 10.38 -19.74 -0.09
CA LEU A 320 10.33 -20.93 0.77
C LEU A 320 9.23 -21.85 0.25
N PRO A 321 9.47 -23.17 0.18
CA PRO A 321 8.39 -24.12 -0.08
C PRO A 321 7.30 -23.91 0.98
N SER A 322 6.05 -23.75 0.53
CA SER A 322 4.93 -23.55 1.45
C SER A 322 4.81 -24.76 2.36
N THR A 323 4.75 -24.53 3.68
CA THR A 323 4.53 -25.57 4.69
C THR A 323 3.15 -26.22 4.61
N GLN A 324 2.29 -25.81 3.69
CA GLN A 324 0.98 -26.44 3.43
C GLN A 324 1.08 -27.78 2.71
N SER A 325 2.19 -28.10 2.04
CA SER A 325 2.37 -29.39 1.37
C SER A 325 2.73 -30.54 2.33
N ALA A 326 3.02 -30.28 3.61
CA ALA A 326 3.47 -31.30 4.56
C ALA A 326 2.31 -31.96 5.37
N ARG A 327 1.05 -31.53 5.17
CA ARG A 327 -0.10 -32.11 5.88
C ARG A 327 -0.87 -33.20 5.13
N SER A 328 -0.64 -33.37 3.82
CA SER A 328 -1.33 -34.40 3.02
C SER A 328 -0.58 -35.73 2.85
N ALA A 329 0.60 -35.89 3.48
CA ALA A 329 1.38 -37.13 3.37
C ALA A 329 1.44 -37.97 4.67
N ARG A 330 0.48 -37.80 5.57
CA ARG A 330 0.32 -38.71 6.73
C ARG A 330 -1.16 -39.05 6.87
N GLY A 331 -1.54 -40.19 6.35
CA GLY A 331 -2.86 -40.72 6.60
C GLY A 331 -3.29 -41.88 5.73
N GLU A 332 -2.43 -42.83 5.46
CA GLU A 332 -2.88 -44.20 5.21
C GLU A 332 -2.44 -45.04 6.41
N ALA A 333 -3.41 -45.41 7.21
CA ALA A 333 -3.29 -46.51 8.19
C ALA A 333 -4.45 -47.47 7.95
N PRO A 334 -4.23 -48.76 8.13
CA PRO A 334 -5.01 -49.82 7.46
C PRO A 334 -6.36 -50.09 8.14
N GLU A 335 -7.29 -50.55 7.31
CA GLU A 335 -8.56 -51.14 7.71
C GLU A 335 -8.37 -52.30 8.70
N VAL A 336 -9.09 -52.26 9.80
CA VAL A 336 -9.46 -53.44 10.56
C VAL A 336 -10.98 -53.48 10.72
N SER A 337 -11.56 -54.42 10.02
CA SER A 337 -12.92 -54.96 10.17
C SER A 337 -13.11 -55.57 11.55
N THR A 338 -14.24 -55.27 12.24
CA THR A 338 -15.14 -56.30 12.82
C THR A 338 -16.34 -55.67 13.52
N ARG A 339 -17.51 -56.02 12.99
CA ARG A 339 -18.76 -56.54 13.64
C ARG A 339 -19.21 -55.92 14.98
N GLY A 340 -20.44 -55.40 14.92
CA GLY A 340 -21.61 -55.90 15.63
C GLY A 340 -21.89 -55.39 17.03
N GLY A 341 -23.11 -54.86 17.20
CA GLY A 341 -23.70 -54.77 18.53
C GLY A 341 -24.65 -53.59 18.72
N SER A 342 -25.94 -53.89 18.47
CA SER A 342 -27.11 -53.10 18.86
C SER A 342 -27.22 -53.03 20.39
N ALA A 343 -27.59 -51.85 20.93
CA ALA A 343 -28.56 -51.76 22.04
C ALA A 343 -28.94 -50.31 22.37
N THR A 344 -30.19 -50.09 22.43
CA THR A 344 -31.02 -49.02 22.96
C THR A 344 -30.67 -48.61 24.42
N SER A 345 -30.82 -47.34 24.78
CA SER A 345 -31.84 -46.79 25.68
C SER A 345 -31.40 -45.50 26.43
N THR A 346 -32.23 -44.57 26.40
CA THR A 346 -32.79 -43.67 27.42
C THR A 346 -31.90 -42.80 28.32
N ALA A 347 -32.09 -41.50 28.11
CA ALA A 347 -32.56 -40.48 29.05
C ALA A 347 -31.63 -39.93 30.15
N ARG A 348 -31.61 -38.63 30.13
CA ARG A 348 -31.65 -37.65 31.24
C ARG A 348 -30.36 -37.01 31.76
N ASP A 349 -30.41 -35.75 31.56
CA ASP A 349 -30.27 -34.60 32.45
C ASP A 349 -28.90 -34.05 32.80
N THR A 350 -28.83 -32.76 32.48
CA THR A 350 -28.22 -31.62 33.19
C THR A 350 -26.72 -31.52 33.32
N ALA A 351 -26.17 -30.54 32.67
CA ALA A 351 -25.48 -29.40 33.30
C ALA A 351 -24.96 -28.41 32.25
N GLU A 352 -25.30 -27.17 32.43
CA GLU A 352 -24.81 -25.99 31.76
C GLU A 352 -23.29 -25.93 31.71
N THR A 353 -22.75 -25.64 30.53
CA THR A 353 -21.51 -24.86 30.42
C THR A 353 -21.60 -23.95 29.24
N SER A 354 -21.71 -22.69 29.53
CA SER A 354 -21.74 -21.52 28.67
C SER A 354 -20.59 -21.54 27.65
N SER A 355 -20.91 -21.82 26.40
CA SER A 355 -20.12 -21.31 25.27
C SER A 355 -20.95 -20.23 24.58
N ARG A 356 -20.61 -18.97 24.85
CA ARG A 356 -21.08 -17.82 24.07
C ARG A 356 -20.59 -17.98 22.64
N THR A 357 -21.40 -18.57 21.81
CA THR A 357 -21.42 -18.25 20.39
C THR A 357 -22.10 -16.89 20.28
N GLU A 358 -21.33 -15.86 19.98
CA GLU A 358 -21.85 -14.58 19.52
C GLU A 358 -22.67 -14.88 18.26
N ALA A 359 -23.98 -14.86 18.42
CA ALA A 359 -24.91 -14.78 17.31
C ALA A 359 -24.62 -13.46 16.60
N ALA A 360 -24.10 -13.51 15.38
CA ALA A 360 -24.00 -12.37 14.49
C ALA A 360 -25.42 -11.79 14.34
N SER A 361 -25.68 -10.68 15.02
CA SER A 361 -26.90 -9.89 14.83
C SER A 361 -26.96 -9.46 13.39
N GLY A 362 -28.14 -9.50 12.77
CA GLY A 362 -28.36 -9.17 11.36
C GLY A 362 -28.07 -7.70 11.06
N ASP A 363 -26.82 -7.39 10.78
CA ASP A 363 -26.33 -6.02 10.58
C ASP A 363 -26.52 -5.51 9.15
N PHE A 364 -27.20 -6.29 8.27
CA PHE A 364 -27.36 -5.96 6.85
C PHE A 364 -28.84 -5.83 6.49
N VAL A 365 -29.19 -4.70 5.88
CA VAL A 365 -30.56 -4.28 5.63
C VAL A 365 -30.74 -3.79 4.20
N SER A 366 -31.79 -4.24 3.52
CA SER A 366 -32.26 -3.68 2.24
C SER A 366 -33.60 -3.00 2.43
N LEU A 367 -33.83 -1.90 1.74
CA LEU A 367 -35.14 -1.23 1.68
C LEU A 367 -36.01 -1.91 0.61
N LYS A 368 -37.33 -1.95 0.82
CA LYS A 368 -38.30 -2.49 -0.14
C LYS A 368 -38.15 -1.81 -1.51
N GLY A 369 -37.96 -2.60 -2.54
CA GLY A 369 -37.75 -2.12 -3.92
C GLY A 369 -36.31 -1.70 -4.24
N SER A 370 -35.42 -1.67 -3.24
CA SER A 370 -33.99 -1.38 -3.47
C SER A 370 -33.27 -2.59 -4.08
N LYS A 371 -32.31 -2.33 -4.96
CA LYS A 371 -31.39 -3.34 -5.50
C LYS A 371 -30.11 -3.46 -4.69
N VAL A 372 -29.94 -2.66 -3.63
CA VAL A 372 -28.77 -2.64 -2.77
C VAL A 372 -29.13 -2.95 -1.33
N PHE A 373 -28.14 -3.41 -0.56
CA PHE A 373 -28.23 -3.55 0.89
C PHE A 373 -27.20 -2.68 1.59
N HIS A 374 -27.46 -2.33 2.84
CA HIS A 374 -26.70 -1.42 3.68
C HIS A 374 -26.34 -2.10 5.00
N ARG A 375 -25.35 -1.58 5.73
CA ARG A 375 -25.24 -1.85 7.17
C ARG A 375 -26.39 -1.18 7.92
N GLU A 376 -26.89 -1.77 8.99
CA GLU A 376 -27.96 -1.20 9.80
C GLU A 376 -27.63 0.20 10.35
N SER A 377 -26.33 0.46 10.58
CA SER A 377 -25.82 1.77 11.03
C SER A 377 -25.86 2.86 9.95
N CYS A 378 -26.14 2.52 8.68
CA CYS A 378 -26.08 3.44 7.56
C CYS A 378 -27.03 4.64 7.71
N ARG A 379 -26.52 5.86 7.43
CA ARG A 379 -27.31 7.10 7.50
C ARG A 379 -28.48 7.11 6.54
N THR A 380 -28.36 6.48 5.36
CA THR A 380 -29.42 6.36 4.37
C THR A 380 -30.61 5.60 4.94
N LEU A 381 -30.38 4.52 5.71
CA LEU A 381 -31.45 3.78 6.38
C LEU A 381 -32.14 4.60 7.47
N LYS A 382 -31.40 5.47 8.17
CA LYS A 382 -31.97 6.32 9.25
C LYS A 382 -32.97 7.35 8.71
N ARG A 383 -32.82 7.75 7.46
CA ARG A 383 -33.69 8.73 6.79
C ARG A 383 -34.88 8.10 6.06
N SER A 384 -34.88 6.78 5.86
CA SER A 384 -35.92 6.07 5.11
C SER A 384 -36.98 5.48 6.04
N LYS A 385 -38.25 5.67 5.68
CA LYS A 385 -39.42 5.04 6.30
C LYS A 385 -39.87 3.78 5.57
N SER A 386 -39.16 3.35 4.51
CA SER A 386 -39.51 2.17 3.72
C SER A 386 -39.37 0.88 4.54
N GLU A 387 -40.19 -0.12 4.20
CA GLU A 387 -40.08 -1.46 4.78
C GLU A 387 -38.69 -2.04 4.57
N ARG A 388 -38.17 -2.76 5.58
CA ARG A 388 -36.81 -3.26 5.62
C ARG A 388 -36.79 -4.77 5.55
N THR A 389 -35.85 -5.32 4.75
CA THR A 389 -35.48 -6.73 4.75
C THR A 389 -34.12 -6.85 5.45
N VAL A 390 -34.06 -7.64 6.52
CA VAL A 390 -32.84 -7.86 7.31
C VAL A 390 -32.21 -9.17 6.88
N TYR A 391 -30.88 -9.18 6.71
CA TYR A 391 -30.10 -10.37 6.33
C TYR A 391 -29.19 -10.79 7.49
N PRO A 392 -29.06 -12.10 7.75
CA PRO A 392 -28.26 -12.61 8.87
C PRO A 392 -26.76 -12.45 8.66
N SER A 393 -26.32 -12.20 7.43
CA SER A 393 -24.91 -11.99 7.09
C SER A 393 -24.77 -11.21 5.78
N ARG A 394 -23.60 -10.63 5.54
CA ARG A 394 -23.24 -9.98 4.26
C ARG A 394 -23.39 -10.96 3.08
N ALA A 395 -22.92 -12.20 3.26
CA ALA A 395 -23.02 -13.22 2.22
C ALA A 395 -24.49 -13.56 1.88
N ALA A 396 -25.40 -13.56 2.87
CA ALA A 396 -26.82 -13.73 2.62
C ALA A 396 -27.41 -12.55 1.84
N ALA A 397 -27.04 -11.33 2.17
CA ALA A 397 -27.49 -10.14 1.47
C ALA A 397 -26.97 -10.09 0.01
N MET A 398 -25.73 -10.48 -0.23
CA MET A 398 -25.11 -10.50 -1.56
C MET A 398 -25.74 -11.49 -2.54
N ARG A 399 -26.44 -12.51 -2.05
CA ARG A 399 -27.18 -13.46 -2.93
C ARG A 399 -28.38 -12.81 -3.62
N GLU A 400 -28.92 -11.74 -3.06
CA GLU A 400 -30.16 -11.11 -3.53
C GLU A 400 -29.97 -9.65 -3.92
N ARG A 401 -28.98 -8.97 -3.38
CA ARG A 401 -28.77 -7.53 -3.51
C ARG A 401 -27.29 -7.20 -3.66
N ARG A 402 -26.98 -6.03 -4.24
CA ARG A 402 -25.63 -5.48 -4.29
C ARG A 402 -25.32 -4.66 -3.03
N PRO A 403 -24.05 -4.55 -2.60
CA PRO A 403 -23.66 -3.60 -1.56
C PRO A 403 -24.00 -2.16 -1.94
N ALA A 404 -24.44 -1.35 -0.99
CA ALA A 404 -24.62 0.08 -1.19
C ALA A 404 -23.27 0.78 -1.10
N GLU A 405 -23.00 1.69 -2.03
CA GLU A 405 -21.71 2.42 -2.10
C GLU A 405 -21.55 3.45 -0.99
N ASP A 406 -22.68 3.96 -0.46
CA ASP A 406 -22.72 5.04 0.53
C ASP A 406 -22.40 4.63 1.97
N CYS A 407 -22.32 3.34 2.28
CA CYS A 407 -22.05 2.85 3.62
C CYS A 407 -21.19 1.58 3.70
N HIS A 408 -20.59 1.16 2.60
CA HIS A 408 -19.69 0.00 2.52
C HIS A 408 -20.14 -1.19 3.39
N PRO A 409 -21.29 -1.78 3.11
CA PRO A 409 -21.86 -2.86 3.91
C PRO A 409 -21.13 -4.19 3.73
#